data_18ee72eff20b256dbd7560d87560b67f
#
_entry.id   18ee72eff20b256dbd7560d87560b67f
#
_cell.length_a   1.000
_cell.length_b   1.000
_cell.length_c   1.000
_cell.angle_alpha   90.00
_cell.angle_beta   90.00
_cell.angle_gamma   90.00
#
_symmetry.space_group_name_H-M   'P 1'
#
loop_
_entity.id
_entity.type
_entity.pdbx_description
1 polymer ?
#
loop_
_entity_poly.entity_id
_entity_poly.type
_entity_poly.pdbx_seq_one_letter_code
_entity_poly.pdbx_strand_id
1 'polypeptide(L)'
;MTMSPAVDEAAVRSIAIQAATGAGALMRGSFKSTLQVDATDAHDLKLRLDRTCEESIVGVIRERFAAHGILSEEMGYAPGTDPYVWIVDPLDGTVNFFHGIPFFCTCVSCHAVQQNDGSPGEARLPDGRAVGGAVAAVIYAPVARELFVATPRAGSFLNGARLVLKPLASLSDAIVSLSFGARDGSPSYMSRLLPAMIERAQKVRSLGSTALDIVNVAAGRTGAFVQMGTNLWDFSAAAAILREAGGIVDTTEYAPGRWKIIASNPGLFSEVRRLAGQ
;
A
#
# COMPACT_ATOMS: atom_id res chain seq x y z
N MET A 1 -11.20 -13.91 29.55
CA MET A 1 -10.77 -13.50 28.20
C MET A 1 -9.76 -14.52 27.72
N THR A 2 -10.16 -15.46 26.89
CA THR A 2 -9.24 -16.41 26.25
C THR A 2 -8.44 -15.63 25.21
N MET A 3 -7.13 -15.47 25.46
CA MET A 3 -6.22 -14.96 24.43
C MET A 3 -6.31 -15.90 23.23
N SER A 4 -6.74 -15.36 22.07
CA SER A 4 -6.62 -16.10 20.81
C SER A 4 -5.16 -16.53 20.64
N PRO A 5 -4.90 -17.76 20.19
CA PRO A 5 -3.52 -18.20 19.98
C PRO A 5 -2.84 -17.22 19.02
N ALA A 6 -1.63 -16.80 19.37
CA ALA A 6 -0.81 -15.94 18.53
C ALA A 6 -0.61 -16.64 17.18
N VAL A 7 -0.86 -15.92 16.08
CA VAL A 7 -0.62 -16.47 14.75
C VAL A 7 0.87 -16.71 14.54
N ASP A 8 1.20 -17.74 13.79
CA ASP A 8 2.59 -17.98 13.36
C ASP A 8 3.02 -16.90 12.33
N GLU A 9 3.69 -15.86 12.81
CA GLU A 9 4.17 -14.73 11.99
C GLU A 9 5.06 -15.21 10.83
N ALA A 10 5.85 -16.27 11.02
CA ALA A 10 6.70 -16.83 9.99
C ALA A 10 5.88 -17.50 8.87
N ALA A 11 4.83 -18.24 9.24
CA ALA A 11 3.90 -18.80 8.27
C ALA A 11 3.13 -17.72 7.52
N VAL A 12 2.63 -16.70 8.21
CA VAL A 12 1.93 -15.55 7.58
C VAL A 12 2.85 -14.86 6.57
N ARG A 13 4.08 -14.54 6.95
CA ARG A 13 5.06 -13.94 6.06
C ARG A 13 5.36 -14.82 4.84
N SER A 14 5.53 -16.12 5.05
CA SER A 14 5.82 -17.07 3.96
C SER A 14 4.67 -17.11 2.94
N ILE A 15 3.42 -17.19 3.42
CA ILE A 15 2.24 -17.19 2.57
C ILE A 15 2.09 -15.85 1.84
N ALA A 16 2.32 -14.71 2.50
CA ALA A 16 2.29 -13.40 1.84
C ALA A 16 3.31 -13.29 0.71
N ILE A 17 4.54 -13.80 0.90
CA ILE A 17 5.58 -13.82 -0.13
C ILE A 17 5.17 -14.73 -1.29
N GLN A 18 4.67 -15.94 -1.00
CA GLN A 18 4.21 -16.89 -2.01
C GLN A 18 3.09 -16.29 -2.85
N ALA A 19 2.07 -15.70 -2.21
CA ALA A 19 0.93 -15.08 -2.86
C ALA A 19 1.37 -13.91 -3.76
N ALA A 20 2.17 -12.98 -3.22
CA ALA A 20 2.64 -11.80 -3.97
C ALA A 20 3.54 -12.19 -5.16
N THR A 21 4.45 -13.15 -4.98
CA THR A 21 5.34 -13.58 -6.07
C THR A 21 4.61 -14.38 -7.14
N GLY A 22 3.58 -15.15 -6.77
CA GLY A 22 2.68 -15.86 -7.69
C GLY A 22 1.92 -14.87 -8.58
N ALA A 23 1.24 -13.88 -8.00
CA ALA A 23 0.57 -12.81 -8.74
C ALA A 23 1.54 -12.01 -9.62
N GLY A 24 2.73 -11.69 -9.11
CA GLY A 24 3.76 -11.02 -9.89
C GLY A 24 4.26 -11.81 -11.09
N ALA A 25 4.25 -13.15 -11.02
CA ALA A 25 4.55 -14.00 -12.17
C ALA A 25 3.47 -13.90 -13.26
N LEU A 26 2.19 -13.89 -12.88
CA LEU A 26 1.06 -13.66 -13.79
C LEU A 26 1.15 -12.30 -14.47
N MET A 27 1.37 -11.23 -13.69
CA MET A 27 1.57 -9.88 -14.24
C MET A 27 2.72 -9.84 -15.23
N ARG A 28 3.89 -10.39 -14.90
CA ARG A 28 5.06 -10.38 -15.77
C ARG A 28 4.81 -11.14 -17.06
N GLY A 29 4.09 -12.27 -17.00
CA GLY A 29 3.71 -13.06 -18.18
C GLY A 29 2.75 -12.32 -19.10
N SER A 30 1.91 -11.45 -18.54
CA SER A 30 0.91 -10.67 -19.30
C SER A 30 1.39 -9.26 -19.68
N PHE A 31 2.51 -8.79 -19.14
CA PHE A 31 3.00 -7.44 -19.38
C PHE A 31 3.38 -7.21 -20.86
N LYS A 32 2.83 -6.15 -21.45
CA LYS A 32 2.92 -5.82 -22.88
C LYS A 32 2.28 -6.84 -23.83
N SER A 33 1.42 -7.72 -23.34
CA SER A 33 0.56 -8.55 -24.17
C SER A 33 -0.75 -7.82 -24.53
N THR A 34 -1.59 -8.42 -25.38
CA THR A 34 -2.95 -7.93 -25.60
C THR A 34 -3.79 -8.18 -24.35
N LEU A 35 -4.24 -7.13 -23.72
CA LEU A 35 -5.00 -7.19 -22.46
C LEU A 35 -6.50 -7.18 -22.73
N GLN A 36 -7.24 -7.92 -21.89
CA GLN A 36 -8.70 -7.84 -21.84
C GLN A 36 -9.09 -6.84 -20.75
N VAL A 37 -9.85 -5.83 -21.14
CA VAL A 37 -10.37 -4.78 -20.26
C VAL A 37 -11.79 -5.19 -19.87
N ASP A 38 -12.03 -5.38 -18.58
CA ASP A 38 -13.35 -5.74 -18.04
C ASP A 38 -14.22 -4.48 -17.83
N ALA A 39 -13.63 -3.36 -17.40
CA ALA A 39 -14.32 -2.09 -17.23
C ALA A 39 -13.37 -0.90 -17.43
N THR A 40 -13.91 0.17 -17.97
CA THR A 40 -13.24 1.47 -18.11
C THR A 40 -14.15 2.55 -17.55
N ASP A 41 -13.67 3.29 -16.56
CA ASP A 41 -14.26 4.54 -16.11
C ASP A 41 -13.34 5.70 -16.52
N ALA A 42 -13.79 6.94 -16.44
CA ALA A 42 -13.05 8.13 -16.91
C ALA A 42 -11.63 8.25 -16.32
N HIS A 43 -11.38 7.63 -15.17
CA HIS A 43 -10.11 7.72 -14.44
C HIS A 43 -9.68 6.40 -13.80
N ASP A 44 -10.32 5.29 -14.17
CA ASP A 44 -10.02 3.98 -13.62
C ASP A 44 -10.14 2.90 -14.70
N LEU A 45 -9.30 1.90 -14.63
CA LEU A 45 -9.21 0.81 -15.58
C LEU A 45 -9.15 -0.51 -14.81
N LYS A 46 -10.10 -1.39 -15.09
CA LYS A 46 -10.11 -2.75 -14.53
C LYS A 46 -9.78 -3.76 -15.60
N LEU A 47 -8.76 -4.54 -15.36
CA LEU A 47 -8.34 -5.58 -16.25
C LEU A 47 -8.80 -6.95 -15.73
N ARG A 48 -9.07 -7.89 -16.63
CA ARG A 48 -9.31 -9.28 -16.25
C ARG A 48 -8.15 -9.87 -15.44
N LEU A 49 -6.95 -9.34 -15.65
CA LEU A 49 -5.74 -9.75 -14.93
C LEU A 49 -5.83 -9.42 -13.44
N ASP A 50 -6.44 -8.30 -13.04
CA ASP A 50 -6.61 -7.92 -11.63
C ASP A 50 -7.33 -9.04 -10.87
N ARG A 51 -8.45 -9.51 -11.39
CA ARG A 51 -9.21 -10.64 -10.83
C ARG A 51 -8.42 -11.94 -10.82
N THR A 52 -7.70 -12.25 -11.91
CA THR A 52 -6.88 -13.48 -11.97
C THR A 52 -5.77 -13.46 -10.92
N CYS A 53 -5.12 -12.30 -10.72
CA CYS A 53 -4.12 -12.12 -9.67
C CYS A 53 -4.75 -12.25 -8.28
N GLU A 54 -5.92 -11.63 -8.06
CA GLU A 54 -6.62 -11.71 -6.78
C GLU A 54 -7.04 -13.14 -6.44
N GLU A 55 -7.66 -13.88 -7.38
CA GLU A 55 -8.04 -15.28 -7.20
C GLU A 55 -6.83 -16.15 -6.84
N SER A 56 -5.68 -15.92 -7.48
CA SER A 56 -4.43 -16.61 -7.17
C SER A 56 -3.94 -16.31 -5.75
N ILE A 57 -3.96 -15.03 -5.33
CA ILE A 57 -3.56 -14.60 -3.98
C ILE A 57 -4.49 -15.21 -2.93
N VAL A 58 -5.80 -15.07 -3.14
CA VAL A 58 -6.83 -15.57 -2.21
C VAL A 58 -6.76 -17.08 -2.08
N GLY A 59 -6.53 -17.81 -3.18
CA GLY A 59 -6.34 -19.26 -3.17
C GLY A 59 -5.20 -19.67 -2.24
N VAL A 60 -4.02 -19.08 -2.41
CA VAL A 60 -2.84 -19.35 -1.57
C VAL A 60 -3.10 -19.03 -0.09
N ILE A 61 -3.80 -17.92 0.20
CA ILE A 61 -4.15 -17.55 1.57
C ILE A 61 -5.11 -18.58 2.18
N ARG A 62 -6.17 -18.94 1.46
CA ARG A 62 -7.22 -19.82 1.95
C ARG A 62 -6.76 -21.26 2.22
N GLU A 63 -5.78 -21.76 1.48
CA GLU A 63 -5.19 -23.09 1.71
C GLU A 63 -4.60 -23.21 3.14
N ARG A 64 -4.05 -22.12 3.69
CA ARG A 64 -3.38 -22.14 5.00
C ARG A 64 -4.17 -21.43 6.11
N PHE A 65 -4.92 -20.38 5.76
CA PHE A 65 -5.60 -19.47 6.68
C PHE A 65 -7.09 -19.31 6.30
N ALA A 66 -7.81 -20.43 6.21
CA ALA A 66 -9.21 -20.45 5.77
C ALA A 66 -10.15 -19.60 6.66
N ALA A 67 -9.82 -19.46 7.95
CA ALA A 67 -10.63 -18.74 8.94
C ALA A 67 -10.32 -17.23 9.02
N HIS A 68 -9.24 -16.75 8.40
CA HIS A 68 -8.92 -15.31 8.35
C HIS A 68 -9.88 -14.54 7.45
N GLY A 69 -10.19 -13.28 7.80
CA GLY A 69 -10.89 -12.36 6.90
C GLY A 69 -10.01 -11.96 5.70
N ILE A 70 -10.65 -11.50 4.63
CA ILE A 70 -9.96 -10.92 3.47
C ILE A 70 -10.69 -9.65 3.08
N LEU A 71 -9.96 -8.56 2.92
CA LEU A 71 -10.38 -7.32 2.28
C LEU A 71 -9.53 -7.14 1.03
N SER A 72 -10.16 -7.12 -0.13
CA SER A 72 -9.45 -6.97 -1.39
C SER A 72 -10.16 -6.01 -2.33
N GLU A 73 -9.44 -5.52 -3.33
CA GLU A 73 -9.94 -4.49 -4.23
C GLU A 73 -11.12 -4.97 -5.08
N GLU A 74 -11.00 -6.16 -5.68
CA GLU A 74 -11.98 -6.66 -6.67
C GLU A 74 -13.12 -7.47 -6.02
N MET A 75 -12.82 -8.30 -5.02
CA MET A 75 -13.82 -9.14 -4.33
C MET A 75 -14.49 -8.43 -3.16
N GLY A 76 -13.91 -7.31 -2.69
CA GLY A 76 -14.40 -6.61 -1.51
C GLY A 76 -14.05 -7.34 -0.21
N TYR A 77 -14.97 -7.31 0.77
CA TYR A 77 -14.74 -7.83 2.11
C TYR A 77 -15.43 -9.17 2.36
N ALA A 78 -14.63 -10.19 2.68
CA ALA A 78 -15.06 -11.49 3.17
C ALA A 78 -14.66 -11.63 4.65
N PRO A 79 -15.60 -11.57 5.62
CA PRO A 79 -15.28 -11.68 7.03
C PRO A 79 -14.72 -13.07 7.38
N GLY A 80 -13.81 -13.12 8.34
CA GLY A 80 -13.28 -14.34 8.93
C GLY A 80 -13.78 -14.54 10.35
N THR A 81 -13.58 -15.76 10.88
CA THR A 81 -13.86 -16.11 12.27
C THR A 81 -12.66 -15.90 13.20
N ASP A 82 -11.47 -15.85 12.65
CA ASP A 82 -10.22 -15.54 13.36
C ASP A 82 -9.99 -14.02 13.45
N PRO A 83 -9.24 -13.55 14.46
CA PRO A 83 -8.97 -12.13 14.66
C PRO A 83 -7.84 -11.60 13.73
N TYR A 84 -7.85 -12.04 12.48
CA TYR A 84 -6.89 -11.62 11.46
C TYR A 84 -7.59 -11.33 10.14
N VAL A 85 -7.09 -10.33 9.42
CA VAL A 85 -7.56 -9.96 8.07
C VAL A 85 -6.38 -9.79 7.13
N TRP A 86 -6.52 -10.33 5.93
CA TRP A 86 -5.62 -10.05 4.82
C TRP A 86 -6.16 -8.85 4.05
N ILE A 87 -5.27 -7.90 3.74
CA ILE A 87 -5.59 -6.74 2.91
C ILE A 87 -4.76 -6.87 1.65
N VAL A 88 -5.44 -6.91 0.50
CA VAL A 88 -4.87 -7.28 -0.78
C VAL A 88 -5.20 -6.23 -1.84
N ASP A 89 -4.17 -5.76 -2.53
CA ASP A 89 -4.29 -5.09 -3.82
C ASP A 89 -3.58 -5.98 -4.86
N PRO A 90 -4.33 -6.60 -5.77
CA PRO A 90 -3.76 -7.54 -6.74
C PRO A 90 -2.81 -6.88 -7.74
N LEU A 91 -3.11 -5.63 -8.15
CA LEU A 91 -2.31 -4.88 -9.13
C LEU A 91 -2.41 -3.36 -8.87
N ASP A 92 -1.60 -2.82 -7.96
CA ASP A 92 -1.43 -1.38 -7.81
C ASP A 92 -0.67 -0.79 -9.00
N GLY A 93 -1.24 0.22 -9.63
CA GLY A 93 -0.72 0.82 -10.86
C GLY A 93 -1.30 0.20 -12.14
N THR A 94 -2.58 -0.19 -12.16
CA THR A 94 -3.27 -0.80 -13.29
C THR A 94 -3.17 0.04 -14.57
N VAL A 95 -3.30 1.37 -14.47
CA VAL A 95 -3.14 2.29 -15.61
C VAL A 95 -1.72 2.21 -16.19
N ASN A 96 -0.69 2.20 -15.33
CA ASN A 96 0.69 2.02 -15.76
C ASN A 96 0.89 0.68 -16.48
N PHE A 97 0.36 -0.38 -15.89
CA PHE A 97 0.43 -1.73 -16.47
C PHE A 97 -0.17 -1.75 -17.87
N PHE A 98 -1.39 -1.21 -18.02
CA PHE A 98 -2.10 -1.17 -19.30
C PHE A 98 -1.31 -0.42 -20.38
N HIS A 99 -0.70 0.70 -20.02
CA HIS A 99 0.11 1.51 -20.93
C HIS A 99 1.55 1.00 -21.11
N GLY A 100 1.91 -0.14 -20.53
CA GLY A 100 3.25 -0.73 -20.66
C GLY A 100 4.34 0.02 -19.89
N ILE A 101 3.96 0.82 -18.87
CA ILE A 101 4.87 1.52 -17.97
C ILE A 101 5.25 0.54 -16.84
N PRO A 102 6.55 0.21 -16.63
CA PRO A 102 6.96 -0.84 -15.70
C PRO A 102 7.02 -0.34 -14.24
N PHE A 103 6.00 0.37 -13.78
CA PHE A 103 5.87 0.88 -12.42
C PHE A 103 4.52 0.48 -11.84
N PHE A 104 4.45 -0.77 -11.37
CA PHE A 104 3.28 -1.41 -10.78
C PHE A 104 3.74 -2.56 -9.88
N CYS A 105 2.88 -2.98 -8.96
CA CYS A 105 3.18 -4.05 -8.01
C CYS A 105 1.90 -4.78 -7.54
N THR A 106 2.08 -5.82 -6.74
CA THR A 106 1.04 -6.44 -5.92
C THR A 106 1.33 -6.19 -4.46
N CYS A 107 0.28 -6.01 -3.66
CA CYS A 107 0.35 -5.74 -2.23
C CYS A 107 -0.43 -6.81 -1.46
N VAL A 108 0.23 -7.44 -0.50
CA VAL A 108 -0.38 -8.45 0.38
C VAL A 108 0.06 -8.18 1.81
N SER A 109 -0.88 -7.90 2.72
CA SER A 109 -0.60 -7.74 4.13
C SER A 109 -1.61 -8.45 4.99
N CYS A 110 -1.17 -8.96 6.14
CA CYS A 110 -2.02 -9.55 7.16
C CYS A 110 -1.98 -8.67 8.41
N HIS A 111 -3.15 -8.36 8.96
CA HIS A 111 -3.32 -7.48 10.10
C HIS A 111 -4.10 -8.18 11.21
N ALA A 112 -3.79 -7.84 12.46
CA ALA A 112 -4.65 -8.18 13.57
C ALA A 112 -5.97 -7.39 13.47
N VAL A 113 -7.07 -7.99 13.89
CA VAL A 113 -8.37 -7.32 13.98
C VAL A 113 -8.69 -7.10 15.45
N GLN A 114 -9.08 -5.88 15.79
CA GLN A 114 -9.43 -5.48 17.14
C GLN A 114 -10.93 -5.17 17.22
N GLN A 115 -11.52 -5.39 18.39
CA GLN A 115 -12.86 -4.92 18.66
C GLN A 115 -12.84 -3.40 18.63
N ASN A 116 -13.90 -2.81 18.08
CA ASN A 116 -14.05 -1.36 18.03
C ASN A 116 -14.14 -0.80 19.46
N ASP A 117 -13.07 -0.16 19.91
CA ASP A 117 -13.02 0.55 21.20
C ASP A 117 -13.32 2.05 21.10
N GLY A 118 -13.65 2.52 19.87
CA GLY A 118 -13.92 3.92 19.58
C GLY A 118 -12.68 4.79 19.38
N SER A 119 -11.47 4.19 19.34
CA SER A 119 -10.23 4.94 19.10
C SER A 119 -10.27 5.68 17.77
N PRO A 120 -10.00 6.98 17.74
CA PRO A 120 -10.01 7.76 16.51
C PRO A 120 -8.78 7.45 15.66
N GLY A 121 -8.94 7.46 14.34
CA GLY A 121 -7.85 7.34 13.36
C GLY A 121 -7.44 5.92 12.98
N GLU A 122 -8.09 4.90 13.51
CA GLU A 122 -7.88 3.51 13.06
C GLU A 122 -8.71 3.21 11.81
N ALA A 123 -8.08 2.53 10.84
CA ALA A 123 -8.79 2.01 9.69
C ALA A 123 -9.81 0.94 10.14
N ARG A 124 -11.00 0.95 9.52
CA ARG A 124 -12.07 0.03 9.87
C ARG A 124 -12.43 -0.85 8.69
N LEU A 125 -12.75 -2.10 9.03
CA LEU A 125 -13.35 -3.04 8.10
C LEU A 125 -14.84 -2.69 7.89
N PRO A 126 -15.47 -3.16 6.80
CA PRO A 126 -16.89 -2.92 6.55
C PRO A 126 -17.84 -3.39 7.65
N ASP A 127 -17.43 -4.35 8.49
CA ASP A 127 -18.16 -4.82 9.66
C ASP A 127 -17.93 -3.98 10.94
N GLY A 128 -17.17 -2.89 10.83
CA GLY A 128 -16.90 -1.95 11.92
C GLY A 128 -15.72 -2.30 12.82
N ARG A 129 -15.10 -3.49 12.66
CA ARG A 129 -13.92 -3.87 13.43
C ARG A 129 -12.70 -3.02 13.01
N ALA A 130 -11.84 -2.71 13.96
CA ALA A 130 -10.63 -1.93 13.69
C ALA A 130 -9.52 -2.79 13.10
N VAL A 131 -8.80 -2.23 12.13
CA VAL A 131 -7.60 -2.84 11.56
C VAL A 131 -6.41 -2.46 12.43
N GLY A 132 -5.88 -3.42 13.14
CA GLY A 132 -4.72 -3.24 14.01
C GLY A 132 -3.39 -3.32 13.26
N GLY A 133 -2.32 -3.52 14.03
CA GLY A 133 -0.98 -3.63 13.47
C GLY A 133 -0.82 -4.77 12.45
N ALA A 134 0.03 -4.55 11.46
CA ALA A 134 0.39 -5.59 10.50
C ALA A 134 1.14 -6.73 11.19
N VAL A 135 0.82 -7.96 10.84
CA VAL A 135 1.56 -9.18 11.22
C VAL A 135 2.67 -9.46 10.21
N ALA A 136 2.38 -9.25 8.93
CA ALA A 136 3.36 -9.24 7.86
C ALA A 136 2.84 -8.37 6.71
N ALA A 137 3.75 -7.75 5.97
CA ALA A 137 3.45 -6.98 4.78
C ALA A 137 4.45 -7.28 3.68
N VAL A 138 3.94 -7.48 2.46
CA VAL A 138 4.73 -7.80 1.28
C VAL A 138 4.24 -6.97 0.10
N ILE A 139 5.20 -6.40 -0.63
CA ILE A 139 4.97 -5.77 -1.94
C ILE A 139 5.97 -6.37 -2.91
N TYR A 140 5.48 -6.76 -4.07
CA TYR A 140 6.34 -7.29 -5.13
C TYR A 140 6.15 -6.52 -6.43
N ALA A 141 7.21 -5.87 -6.90
CA ALA A 141 7.32 -5.21 -8.20
C ALA A 141 7.96 -6.15 -9.21
N PRO A 142 7.18 -6.84 -10.07
CA PRO A 142 7.66 -8.01 -10.80
C PRO A 142 8.63 -7.67 -11.94
N VAL A 143 8.56 -6.47 -12.52
CA VAL A 143 9.47 -6.05 -13.59
C VAL A 143 10.82 -5.61 -13.01
N ALA A 144 10.80 -4.84 -11.93
CA ALA A 144 12.01 -4.45 -11.20
C ALA A 144 12.64 -5.62 -10.42
N ARG A 145 11.90 -6.73 -10.21
CA ARG A 145 12.28 -7.86 -9.35
C ARG A 145 12.58 -7.40 -7.92
N GLU A 146 11.79 -6.48 -7.41
CA GLU A 146 11.92 -5.93 -6.08
C GLU A 146 10.85 -6.52 -5.17
N LEU A 147 11.30 -7.21 -4.13
CA LEU A 147 10.47 -7.80 -3.09
C LEU A 147 10.71 -7.05 -1.78
N PHE A 148 9.72 -6.27 -1.38
CA PHE A 148 9.69 -5.58 -0.09
C PHE A 148 8.93 -6.44 0.91
N VAL A 149 9.53 -6.65 2.08
CA VAL A 149 8.93 -7.47 3.16
C VAL A 149 9.10 -6.76 4.48
N ALA A 150 8.06 -6.72 5.29
CA ALA A 150 8.14 -6.27 6.67
C ALA A 150 7.45 -7.25 7.61
N THR A 151 8.02 -7.38 8.80
CA THR A 151 7.43 -8.08 9.93
C THR A 151 7.61 -7.21 11.16
N PRO A 152 6.60 -7.06 12.03
CA PRO A 152 6.69 -6.22 13.23
C PRO A 152 7.94 -6.48 14.05
N ARG A 153 8.63 -5.42 14.44
CA ARG A 153 9.85 -5.48 15.28
C ARG A 153 11.05 -6.18 14.62
N ALA A 154 10.88 -6.87 13.51
CA ALA A 154 11.99 -7.48 12.76
C ALA A 154 12.58 -6.50 11.73
N GLY A 155 11.86 -5.45 11.38
CA GLY A 155 12.22 -4.46 10.39
C GLY A 155 11.68 -4.76 9.00
N SER A 156 12.07 -3.94 8.04
CA SER A 156 11.72 -4.11 6.63
C SER A 156 12.95 -4.37 5.77
N PHE A 157 12.72 -5.07 4.65
CA PHE A 157 13.77 -5.57 3.77
C PHE A 157 13.39 -5.39 2.31
N LEU A 158 14.36 -5.08 1.47
CA LEU A 158 14.28 -5.12 0.01
C LEU A 158 15.21 -6.22 -0.50
N ASN A 159 14.65 -7.26 -1.14
CA ASN A 159 15.41 -8.42 -1.63
C ASN A 159 16.36 -9.01 -0.57
N GLY A 160 15.91 -9.05 0.70
CA GLY A 160 16.70 -9.55 1.83
C GLY A 160 17.66 -8.53 2.45
N ALA A 161 17.91 -7.39 1.82
CA ALA A 161 18.71 -6.31 2.40
C ALA A 161 17.82 -5.44 3.31
N ARG A 162 18.28 -5.21 4.56
CA ARG A 162 17.53 -4.42 5.54
C ARG A 162 17.42 -2.95 5.10
N LEU A 163 16.20 -2.42 5.18
CA LEU A 163 15.93 -1.00 4.96
C LEU A 163 16.06 -0.23 6.27
N VAL A 164 16.81 0.87 6.24
CA VAL A 164 16.96 1.78 7.37
C VAL A 164 17.03 3.19 6.84
N LEU A 165 16.02 3.99 7.15
CA LEU A 165 15.98 5.39 6.73
C LEU A 165 16.95 6.24 7.58
N LYS A 166 17.74 7.03 6.88
CA LYS A 166 18.50 8.13 7.50
C LYS A 166 17.67 9.40 7.37
N PRO A 167 17.52 10.20 8.46
CA PRO A 167 16.79 11.46 8.40
C PRO A 167 17.40 12.40 7.35
N LEU A 168 16.55 12.98 6.52
CA LEU A 168 16.91 14.07 5.59
C LEU A 168 16.78 15.42 6.30
N ALA A 169 17.63 16.37 5.96
CA ALA A 169 17.64 17.68 6.60
C ALA A 169 16.63 18.66 5.98
N SER A 170 16.37 18.55 4.67
CA SER A 170 15.56 19.51 3.91
C SER A 170 14.82 18.85 2.75
N LEU A 171 13.68 19.42 2.38
CA LEU A 171 12.98 19.05 1.14
C LEU A 171 13.82 19.34 -0.11
N SER A 172 14.75 20.31 -0.07
CA SER A 172 15.66 20.61 -1.18
C SER A 172 16.61 19.45 -1.51
N ASP A 173 16.78 18.49 -0.59
CA ASP A 173 17.61 17.30 -0.76
C ASP A 173 16.79 16.08 -1.20
N ALA A 174 15.48 16.26 -1.41
CA ALA A 174 14.54 15.16 -1.60
C ALA A 174 13.75 15.25 -2.90
N ILE A 175 13.56 14.10 -3.54
CA ILE A 175 12.46 13.93 -4.49
C ILE A 175 11.18 13.71 -3.68
N VAL A 176 10.10 14.42 -4.01
CA VAL A 176 8.77 14.22 -3.45
C VAL A 176 7.87 13.62 -4.53
N SER A 177 7.15 12.56 -4.22
CA SER A 177 6.10 12.06 -5.12
C SER A 177 4.72 12.48 -4.65
N LEU A 178 3.86 12.79 -5.63
CA LEU A 178 2.47 13.20 -5.43
C LEU A 178 1.59 12.36 -6.34
N SER A 179 0.47 11.87 -5.83
CA SER A 179 -0.52 11.21 -6.65
C SER A 179 -1.77 12.07 -6.79
N PHE A 180 -2.24 12.19 -8.03
CA PHE A 180 -3.38 13.01 -8.40
C PHE A 180 -4.60 12.09 -8.59
N GLY A 181 -5.38 11.89 -7.52
CA GLY A 181 -6.69 11.27 -7.65
C GLY A 181 -7.64 12.18 -8.45
N ALA A 182 -8.50 11.58 -9.24
CA ALA A 182 -9.40 12.34 -10.12
C ALA A 182 -10.73 12.74 -9.46
N ARG A 183 -11.03 12.23 -8.27
CA ARG A 183 -12.33 12.36 -7.59
C ARG A 183 -12.17 12.89 -6.15
N ASP A 184 -13.28 13.19 -5.51
CA ASP A 184 -13.40 13.46 -4.06
C ASP A 184 -12.60 14.67 -3.54
N GLY A 185 -12.51 15.76 -4.32
CA GLY A 185 -11.77 16.96 -3.91
C GLY A 185 -10.25 16.85 -4.04
N SER A 186 -9.73 15.67 -4.40
CA SER A 186 -8.31 15.43 -4.61
C SER A 186 -7.66 16.40 -5.62
N PRO A 187 -8.27 16.71 -6.80
CA PRO A 187 -7.66 17.67 -7.72
C PRO A 187 -7.47 19.06 -7.11
N SER A 188 -8.46 19.57 -6.36
CA SER A 188 -8.36 20.88 -5.70
C SER A 188 -7.32 20.90 -4.59
N TYR A 189 -7.21 19.82 -3.84
CA TYR A 189 -6.18 19.66 -2.81
C TYR A 189 -4.78 19.62 -3.44
N MET A 190 -4.59 18.79 -4.46
CA MET A 190 -3.31 18.61 -5.11
C MET A 190 -2.85 19.86 -5.88
N SER A 191 -3.79 20.60 -6.48
CA SER A 191 -3.47 21.86 -7.16
C SER A 191 -2.94 22.95 -6.21
N ARG A 192 -3.33 22.94 -4.94
CA ARG A 192 -2.76 23.84 -3.92
C ARG A 192 -1.39 23.35 -3.43
N LEU A 193 -1.24 22.04 -3.25
CA LEU A 193 -0.01 21.45 -2.72
C LEU A 193 1.15 21.47 -3.71
N LEU A 194 0.88 21.22 -5.00
CA LEU A 194 1.90 21.06 -6.05
C LEU A 194 2.85 22.27 -6.18
N PRO A 195 2.37 23.54 -6.24
CA PRO A 195 3.26 24.69 -6.33
C PRO A 195 4.24 24.78 -5.16
N ALA A 196 3.75 24.57 -3.93
CA ALA A 196 4.57 24.60 -2.73
C ALA A 196 5.64 23.49 -2.71
N MET A 197 5.32 22.31 -3.24
CA MET A 197 6.30 21.23 -3.35
C MET A 197 7.32 21.47 -4.46
N ILE A 198 6.90 22.03 -5.61
CA ILE A 198 7.83 22.38 -6.71
C ILE A 198 8.86 23.42 -6.23
N GLU A 199 8.43 24.40 -5.42
CA GLU A 199 9.30 25.46 -4.91
C GLU A 199 10.35 24.93 -3.92
N ARG A 200 10.03 23.90 -3.14
CA ARG A 200 10.85 23.46 -2.00
C ARG A 200 11.60 22.16 -2.21
N ALA A 201 11.03 21.21 -2.95
CA ALA A 201 11.64 19.91 -3.17
C ALA A 201 12.71 19.98 -4.28
N GLN A 202 13.70 19.11 -4.19
CA GLN A 202 14.67 18.96 -5.27
C GLN A 202 14.00 18.65 -6.61
N LYS A 203 13.03 17.74 -6.60
CA LYS A 203 12.14 17.40 -7.74
C LYS A 203 10.82 16.87 -7.24
N VAL A 204 9.77 17.05 -8.06
CA VAL A 204 8.46 16.43 -7.85
C VAL A 204 8.23 15.36 -8.92
N ARG A 205 7.58 14.27 -8.54
CA ARG A 205 7.18 13.17 -9.43
C ARG A 205 5.71 12.81 -9.20
N SER A 206 5.08 12.23 -10.22
CA SER A 206 3.85 11.47 -10.11
C SER A 206 4.08 10.16 -10.86
N LEU A 207 4.16 9.04 -10.12
CA LEU A 207 4.65 7.77 -10.68
C LEU A 207 3.51 6.78 -10.96
N GLY A 208 2.37 6.91 -10.27
CA GLY A 208 1.13 6.20 -10.60
C GLY A 208 0.99 4.81 -9.97
N SER A 209 1.67 4.54 -8.87
CA SER A 209 1.48 3.38 -7.99
C SER A 209 1.66 3.85 -6.55
N THR A 210 0.58 3.82 -5.78
CA THR A 210 0.57 4.30 -4.39
C THR A 210 1.56 3.53 -3.52
N ALA A 211 1.50 2.21 -3.62
CA ALA A 211 2.36 1.34 -2.82
C ALA A 211 3.84 1.51 -3.17
N LEU A 212 4.20 1.57 -4.47
CA LEU A 212 5.59 1.78 -4.88
C LEU A 212 6.10 3.17 -4.51
N ASP A 213 5.27 4.20 -4.59
CA ASP A 213 5.64 5.54 -4.15
C ASP A 213 6.01 5.55 -2.66
N ILE A 214 5.22 4.86 -1.81
CA ILE A 214 5.49 4.77 -0.37
C ILE A 214 6.74 3.92 -0.08
N VAL A 215 6.92 2.76 -0.71
CA VAL A 215 8.11 1.94 -0.44
C VAL A 215 9.38 2.53 -1.05
N ASN A 216 9.28 3.43 -2.03
CA ASN A 216 10.41 4.23 -2.48
C ASN A 216 10.89 5.22 -1.40
N VAL A 217 9.97 5.73 -0.55
CA VAL A 217 10.38 6.46 0.67
C VAL A 217 11.12 5.52 1.61
N ALA A 218 10.60 4.30 1.86
CA ALA A 218 11.24 3.31 2.73
C ALA A 218 12.64 2.92 2.23
N ALA A 219 12.84 2.87 0.91
CA ALA A 219 14.12 2.59 0.27
C ALA A 219 15.07 3.82 0.21
N GLY A 220 14.64 5.00 0.69
CA GLY A 220 15.43 6.23 0.64
C GLY A 220 15.61 6.81 -0.77
N ARG A 221 14.81 6.39 -1.74
CA ARG A 221 14.84 6.89 -3.14
C ARG A 221 14.07 8.19 -3.29
N THR A 222 13.01 8.37 -2.50
CA THR A 222 12.23 9.60 -2.36
C THR A 222 12.16 10.01 -0.90
N GLY A 223 11.89 11.28 -0.62
CA GLY A 223 11.81 11.80 0.74
C GLY A 223 10.40 11.80 1.31
N ALA A 224 9.39 11.95 0.46
CA ALA A 224 7.99 11.93 0.86
C ALA A 224 7.06 11.56 -0.30
N PHE A 225 5.87 11.09 0.07
CA PHE A 225 4.73 10.87 -0.80
C PHE A 225 3.46 11.44 -0.17
N VAL A 226 2.63 12.10 -0.97
CA VAL A 226 1.32 12.61 -0.53
C VAL A 226 0.26 12.27 -1.56
N GLN A 227 -0.85 11.74 -1.07
CA GLN A 227 -2.04 11.44 -1.88
C GLN A 227 -3.32 11.70 -1.08
N MET A 228 -4.37 12.10 -1.78
CA MET A 228 -5.74 12.13 -1.30
C MET A 228 -6.60 11.30 -2.26
N GLY A 229 -7.56 10.54 -1.72
CA GLY A 229 -8.46 9.72 -2.53
C GLY A 229 -7.97 8.28 -2.75
N THR A 230 -7.27 7.71 -1.76
CA THR A 230 -6.79 6.32 -1.78
C THR A 230 -7.66 5.40 -0.93
N ASN A 231 -7.59 4.10 -1.16
CA ASN A 231 -8.27 3.07 -0.40
C ASN A 231 -7.29 2.36 0.56
N LEU A 232 -7.82 1.57 1.49
CA LEU A 232 -6.98 0.90 2.49
C LEU A 232 -6.01 -0.11 1.87
N TRP A 233 -6.40 -0.84 0.83
CA TRP A 233 -5.55 -1.83 0.17
C TRP A 233 -4.39 -1.20 -0.59
N ASP A 234 -4.53 0.04 -1.10
CA ASP A 234 -3.48 0.75 -1.84
C ASP A 234 -2.25 1.06 -0.97
N PHE A 235 -2.42 1.20 0.35
CA PHE A 235 -1.33 1.68 1.21
C PHE A 235 -1.01 0.82 2.44
N SER A 236 -1.90 -0.08 2.88
CA SER A 236 -1.71 -0.81 4.17
C SER A 236 -0.40 -1.58 4.24
N ALA A 237 -0.05 -2.32 3.20
CA ALA A 237 1.22 -3.05 3.13
C ALA A 237 2.43 -2.10 3.10
N ALA A 238 2.36 -1.06 2.27
CA ALA A 238 3.43 -0.08 2.11
C ALA A 238 3.66 0.74 3.39
N ALA A 239 2.59 1.10 4.09
CA ALA A 239 2.66 1.80 5.37
C ALA A 239 3.39 0.98 6.44
N ALA A 240 3.10 -0.33 6.52
CA ALA A 240 3.80 -1.22 7.44
C ALA A 240 5.30 -1.31 7.10
N ILE A 241 5.65 -1.44 5.81
CA ILE A 241 7.04 -1.49 5.35
C ILE A 241 7.78 -0.20 5.68
N LEU A 242 7.16 0.95 5.42
CA LEU A 242 7.77 2.26 5.69
C LEU A 242 7.99 2.48 7.20
N ARG A 243 7.01 2.14 8.05
CA ARG A 243 7.14 2.26 9.50
C ARG A 243 8.29 1.40 10.04
N GLU A 244 8.41 0.17 9.56
CA GLU A 244 9.51 -0.75 9.96
C GLU A 244 10.88 -0.31 9.40
N ALA A 245 10.94 0.54 8.37
CA ALA A 245 12.17 1.20 7.90
C ALA A 245 12.54 2.44 8.74
N GLY A 246 11.67 2.88 9.65
CA GLY A 246 11.85 4.10 10.45
C GLY A 246 11.22 5.36 9.84
N GLY A 247 10.36 5.22 8.82
CA GLY A 247 9.60 6.32 8.27
C GLY A 247 8.30 6.61 9.02
N ILE A 248 7.65 7.70 8.66
CA ILE A 248 6.39 8.14 9.26
C ILE A 248 5.27 8.05 8.22
N VAL A 249 4.14 7.48 8.63
CA VAL A 249 2.91 7.44 7.84
C VAL A 249 1.79 8.06 8.66
N ASP A 250 1.23 9.16 8.16
CA ASP A 250 0.06 9.85 8.68
C ASP A 250 -1.11 9.62 7.73
N THR A 251 -2.22 9.12 8.25
CA THR A 251 -3.41 8.79 7.47
C THR A 251 -4.63 9.46 8.07
N THR A 252 -5.50 9.99 7.23
CA THR A 252 -6.76 10.59 7.64
C THR A 252 -7.88 10.06 6.75
N GLU A 253 -8.85 9.38 7.33
CA GLU A 253 -10.09 9.05 6.65
C GLU A 253 -10.96 10.32 6.58
N TYR A 254 -11.24 10.80 5.36
CA TYR A 254 -12.04 12.03 5.15
C TYR A 254 -13.45 11.74 4.61
N ALA A 255 -13.65 10.52 4.11
CA ALA A 255 -14.95 9.96 3.76
C ALA A 255 -14.87 8.43 3.95
N PRO A 256 -16.00 7.71 4.11
CA PRO A 256 -16.00 6.27 4.34
C PRO A 256 -15.14 5.50 3.32
N GLY A 257 -14.09 4.82 3.80
CA GLY A 257 -13.13 4.07 2.99
C GLY A 257 -12.19 4.92 2.12
N ARG A 258 -12.22 6.26 2.25
CA ARG A 258 -11.39 7.17 1.45
C ARG A 258 -10.38 7.91 2.31
N TRP A 259 -9.13 7.79 1.95
CA TRP A 259 -8.00 8.22 2.77
C TRP A 259 -7.16 9.31 2.13
N LYS A 260 -6.68 10.21 2.96
CA LYS A 260 -5.50 11.04 2.69
C LYS A 260 -4.31 10.39 3.37
N ILE A 261 -3.18 10.30 2.67
CA ILE A 261 -1.94 9.74 3.19
C ILE A 261 -0.78 10.70 3.00
N ILE A 262 0.06 10.79 4.03
CA ILE A 262 1.37 11.41 4.01
C ILE A 262 2.36 10.36 4.48
N ALA A 263 3.21 9.89 3.58
CA ALA A 263 4.31 8.98 3.86
C ALA A 263 5.62 9.75 3.74
N SER A 264 6.47 9.74 4.75
CA SER A 264 7.62 10.64 4.78
C SER A 264 8.83 10.06 5.50
N ASN A 265 9.99 10.49 5.05
CA ASN A 265 11.22 10.46 5.83
C ASN A 265 11.00 11.23 7.15
N PRO A 266 11.48 10.72 8.30
CA PRO A 266 11.20 11.35 9.59
C PRO A 266 11.69 12.80 9.68
N GLY A 267 12.81 13.15 9.05
CA GLY A 267 13.33 14.51 9.08
C GLY A 267 12.51 15.53 8.28
N LEU A 268 11.69 15.07 7.33
CA LEU A 268 10.87 15.94 6.47
C LEU A 268 9.40 16.01 6.92
N PHE A 269 8.96 15.11 7.80
CA PHE A 269 7.55 14.90 8.11
C PHE A 269 6.82 16.18 8.55
N SER A 270 7.40 16.95 9.47
CA SER A 270 6.77 18.16 10.01
C SER A 270 6.52 19.20 8.92
N GLU A 271 7.47 19.38 8.00
CA GLU A 271 7.34 20.33 6.89
C GLU A 271 6.33 19.83 5.85
N VAL A 272 6.41 18.56 5.45
CA VAL A 272 5.45 17.96 4.51
C VAL A 272 4.03 18.02 5.06
N ARG A 273 3.83 17.67 6.33
CA ARG A 273 2.52 17.70 6.98
C ARG A 273 1.94 19.13 7.04
N ARG A 274 2.76 20.13 7.35
CA ARG A 274 2.34 21.54 7.35
C ARG A 274 1.91 22.00 5.97
N LEU A 275 2.65 21.65 4.91
CA LEU A 275 2.30 21.99 3.53
C LEU A 275 1.04 21.25 3.06
N ALA A 276 0.91 19.98 3.43
CA ALA A 276 -0.24 19.14 3.09
C ALA A 276 -1.50 19.45 3.92
N GLY A 277 -1.39 20.23 4.98
CA GLY A 277 -2.51 20.67 5.82
C GLY A 277 -3.13 22.01 5.40
N GLN A 278 -2.52 22.69 4.44
CA GLN A 278 -2.98 24.00 3.92
C GLN A 278 -4.08 23.82 2.80
#